data_fb8a344ac1368a7a9a8b47b8dfa47c3e
#
_entry.id   fb8a344ac1368a7a9a8b47b8dfa47c3e
#
_cell.length_a   1.000
_cell.length_b   1.000
_cell.length_c   1.000
_cell.angle_alpha   90.00
_cell.angle_beta   90.00
_cell.angle_gamma   90.00
#
_symmetry.space_group_name_H-M   'P 1'
#
loop_
_entity.id
_entity.type
_entity.pdbx_description
1 polymer ?
#
loop_
_entity_poly.entity_id
_entity_poly.type
_entity_poly.pdbx_seq_one_letter_code
_entity_poly.pdbx_strand_id
1 'polypeptide(L)'
;GPHWYFQDYKMEEQIWWYNTLTEFDMLFAHNNKDVKYYKGLTNKPVNKMPTLMLTERLGILPRSESGDAVIIGGNMVSWYGGFDSYMVAQEFKESIYAPSMGRKIDREDEMDINHFPYMSWVEWINALSQFKYGVHLMPTHAAGTFTLNCAFHGIPCIGYKGLDTQELCFP
;
A
#
# COMPACT_ATOMS: atom_id res chain seq x y z
N GLY A 1 -3.41 -0.93 8.78
CA GLY A 1 -4.26 -0.86 9.94
C GLY A 1 -3.49 -0.51 11.19
N PRO A 2 -4.14 -0.10 12.29
CA PRO A 2 -3.46 0.35 13.50
C PRO A 2 -2.68 -0.75 14.24
N HIS A 3 -2.98 -2.01 14.00
CA HIS A 3 -2.42 -3.16 14.71
C HIS A 3 -0.90 -3.30 14.63
N TRP A 4 -0.26 -2.85 13.55
CA TRP A 4 1.19 -2.94 13.38
C TRP A 4 1.98 -2.04 14.32
N TYR A 5 1.33 -0.99 14.83
CA TYR A 5 1.89 -0.03 15.79
C TYR A 5 1.06 0.01 17.07
N PHE A 6 0.38 -1.09 17.38
CA PHE A 6 -0.51 -1.17 18.53
C PHE A 6 0.21 -0.84 19.84
N GLN A 7 1.45 -1.29 20.00
CA GLN A 7 2.29 -1.01 21.15
C GLN A 7 2.66 0.47 21.29
N ASP A 8 2.55 1.26 20.23
CA ASP A 8 2.86 2.70 20.24
C ASP A 8 1.68 3.56 20.67
N TYR A 9 0.50 2.95 20.76
CA TYR A 9 -0.69 3.62 21.26
C TYR A 9 -0.66 3.73 22.78
N LYS A 10 -1.34 4.77 23.31
CA LYS A 10 -1.57 4.88 24.75
C LYS A 10 -2.34 3.66 25.27
N MET A 11 -2.13 3.30 26.53
CA MET A 11 -2.78 2.14 27.14
C MET A 11 -4.31 2.18 27.00
N GLU A 12 -4.91 3.36 27.16
CA GLU A 12 -6.36 3.57 27.02
C GLU A 12 -6.84 3.24 25.61
N GLU A 13 -6.09 3.63 24.58
CA GLU A 13 -6.39 3.32 23.17
C GLU A 13 -6.22 1.83 22.89
N GLN A 14 -5.19 1.20 23.47
CA GLN A 14 -4.99 -0.25 23.35
C GLN A 14 -6.15 -1.03 23.97
N ILE A 15 -6.60 -0.65 25.17
CA ILE A 15 -7.75 -1.27 25.84
C ILE A 15 -9.03 -1.05 25.02
N TRP A 16 -9.24 0.16 24.53
CA TRP A 16 -10.40 0.47 23.68
C TRP A 16 -10.43 -0.42 22.41
N TRP A 17 -9.30 -0.54 21.73
CA TRP A 17 -9.19 -1.40 20.55
C TRP A 17 -9.45 -2.86 20.88
N TYR A 18 -8.85 -3.37 21.96
CA TYR A 18 -9.07 -4.74 22.39
C TYR A 18 -10.56 -5.01 22.69
N ASN A 19 -11.19 -4.16 23.44
CA ASN A 19 -12.61 -4.29 23.76
C ASN A 19 -13.47 -4.23 22.49
N THR A 20 -13.17 -3.28 21.60
CA THR A 20 -13.88 -3.15 20.31
C THR A 20 -13.76 -4.44 19.47
N LEU A 21 -12.58 -5.03 19.38
CA LEU A 21 -12.38 -6.27 18.61
C LEU A 21 -13.16 -7.45 19.20
N THR A 22 -13.37 -7.48 20.52
CA THR A 22 -14.12 -8.56 21.21
C THR A 22 -15.63 -8.43 21.10
N GLU A 23 -16.15 -7.25 20.76
CA GLU A 23 -17.58 -7.00 20.56
C GLU A 23 -18.12 -7.53 19.22
N PHE A 24 -17.27 -7.73 18.22
CA PHE A 24 -17.67 -8.23 16.92
C PHE A 24 -17.88 -9.76 16.95
N ASP A 25 -18.82 -10.25 16.16
CA ASP A 25 -19.04 -11.69 16.00
C ASP A 25 -17.94 -12.34 15.14
N MET A 26 -17.36 -11.59 14.22
CA MET A 26 -16.34 -12.05 13.28
C MET A 26 -15.44 -10.89 12.83
N LEU A 27 -14.17 -11.18 12.57
CA LEU A 27 -13.21 -10.25 12.02
C LEU A 27 -12.74 -10.68 10.63
N PHE A 28 -12.38 -9.71 9.82
CA PHE A 28 -11.73 -9.93 8.53
C PHE A 28 -10.39 -9.20 8.47
N ALA A 29 -9.41 -9.85 7.88
CA ALA A 29 -8.10 -9.28 7.64
C ALA A 29 -7.66 -9.50 6.19
N HIS A 30 -6.87 -8.57 5.65
CA HIS A 30 -6.48 -8.60 4.24
C HIS A 30 -5.43 -9.65 3.89
N ASN A 31 -4.65 -10.11 4.87
CA ASN A 31 -3.54 -11.01 4.65
C ASN A 31 -3.41 -12.04 5.79
N ASN A 32 -2.62 -13.10 5.55
CA ASN A 32 -2.45 -14.19 6.50
C ASN A 32 -1.73 -13.79 7.79
N LYS A 33 -0.83 -12.80 7.75
CA LYS A 33 -0.14 -12.32 8.96
C LYS A 33 -1.12 -11.61 9.89
N ASP A 34 -1.99 -10.78 9.34
CA ASP A 34 -3.02 -10.08 10.11
C ASP A 34 -4.05 -11.06 10.68
N VAL A 35 -4.44 -12.10 9.91
CA VAL A 35 -5.29 -13.17 10.43
C VAL A 35 -4.67 -13.83 11.67
N LYS A 36 -3.38 -14.15 11.63
CA LYS A 36 -2.67 -14.72 12.78
C LYS A 36 -2.63 -13.76 13.95
N TYR A 37 -2.35 -12.49 13.68
CA TYR A 37 -2.28 -11.45 14.70
C TYR A 37 -3.62 -11.30 15.43
N TYR A 38 -4.71 -11.12 14.70
CA TYR A 38 -6.03 -10.95 15.30
C TYR A 38 -6.53 -12.22 16.02
N LYS A 39 -6.19 -13.41 15.54
CA LYS A 39 -6.46 -14.67 16.26
C LYS A 39 -5.75 -14.75 17.61
N GLY A 40 -4.61 -14.06 17.77
CA GLY A 40 -3.91 -13.93 19.05
C GLY A 40 -4.54 -12.93 20.02
N LEU A 41 -5.35 -11.99 19.51
CA LEU A 41 -5.99 -10.94 20.31
C LEU A 41 -7.41 -11.27 20.72
N THR A 42 -8.11 -12.15 20.01
CA THR A 42 -9.52 -12.45 20.26
C THR A 42 -9.82 -13.93 20.04
N ASN A 43 -10.82 -14.45 20.72
CA ASN A 43 -11.36 -15.78 20.50
C ASN A 43 -12.43 -15.84 19.40
N LYS A 44 -12.71 -14.73 18.74
CA LYS A 44 -13.69 -14.66 17.67
C LYS A 44 -13.13 -15.25 16.35
N PRO A 45 -14.00 -15.71 15.44
CA PRO A 45 -13.57 -16.14 14.11
C PRO A 45 -12.85 -14.99 13.36
N VAL A 46 -11.67 -15.28 12.83
CA VAL A 46 -10.92 -14.33 11.99
C VAL A 46 -10.66 -14.96 10.64
N ASN A 47 -11.19 -14.37 9.59
CA ASN A 47 -11.10 -14.86 8.22
C ASN A 47 -10.28 -13.92 7.34
N LYS A 48 -9.64 -14.48 6.32
CA LYS A 48 -8.97 -13.68 5.29
C LYS A 48 -9.99 -13.14 4.31
N MET A 49 -9.91 -11.83 4.06
CA MET A 49 -10.64 -11.15 2.98
C MET A 49 -9.63 -10.35 2.18
N PRO A 50 -9.13 -10.89 1.05
CA PRO A 50 -8.14 -10.20 0.24
C PRO A 50 -8.70 -8.91 -0.34
N THR A 51 -7.81 -7.97 -0.59
CA THR A 51 -8.19 -6.74 -1.31
C THR A 51 -8.65 -7.09 -2.71
N LEU A 52 -9.76 -6.50 -3.13
CA LEU A 52 -10.32 -6.66 -4.46
C LEU A 52 -10.19 -5.34 -5.23
N MET A 53 -10.14 -5.48 -6.56
CA MET A 53 -10.18 -4.37 -7.50
C MET A 53 -11.42 -4.51 -8.38
N LEU A 54 -12.28 -3.50 -8.38
CA LEU A 54 -13.52 -3.49 -9.17
C LEU A 54 -13.20 -3.06 -10.61
N THR A 55 -12.69 -3.99 -11.41
CA THR A 55 -12.20 -3.72 -12.77
C THR A 55 -13.33 -3.40 -13.76
N GLU A 56 -14.55 -3.83 -13.48
CA GLU A 56 -15.72 -3.59 -14.34
C GLU A 56 -16.07 -2.09 -14.49
N ARG A 57 -15.62 -1.28 -13.53
CA ARG A 57 -15.81 0.18 -13.54
C ARG A 57 -14.67 0.94 -14.20
N LEU A 58 -13.63 0.25 -14.56
CA LEU A 58 -12.46 0.80 -15.23
C LEU A 58 -12.54 0.43 -16.71
N GLY A 59 -12.49 1.42 -17.59
CA GLY A 59 -12.26 1.15 -19.00
C GLY A 59 -10.92 0.44 -19.21
N ILE A 60 -10.75 -0.24 -20.33
CA ILE A 60 -9.43 -0.75 -20.74
C ILE A 60 -8.57 0.47 -21.08
N LEU A 61 -7.63 0.78 -20.19
CA LEU A 61 -6.69 1.87 -20.41
C LEU A 61 -5.44 1.29 -21.04
N PRO A 62 -5.07 1.75 -22.23
CA PRO A 62 -3.83 1.30 -22.85
C PRO A 62 -2.66 1.75 -21.96
N ARG A 63 -1.76 0.82 -21.64
CA ARG A 63 -0.49 1.15 -21.03
C ARG A 63 0.32 2.00 -22.02
N SER A 64 0.96 3.05 -21.53
CA SER A 64 1.94 3.77 -22.33
C SER A 64 3.17 2.86 -22.54
N GLU A 65 3.47 2.49 -23.79
CA GLU A 65 4.69 1.75 -24.12
C GLU A 65 5.96 2.57 -23.86
N SER A 66 5.83 3.89 -23.78
CA SER A 66 6.93 4.85 -23.62
C SER A 66 7.10 5.39 -22.19
N GLY A 67 6.51 4.75 -21.19
CA GLY A 67 6.70 5.15 -19.80
C GLY A 67 8.18 5.10 -19.42
N ASP A 68 8.72 6.22 -18.95
CA ASP A 68 10.13 6.41 -18.57
C ASP A 68 10.28 6.82 -17.10
N ALA A 69 9.24 6.67 -16.31
CA ALA A 69 9.19 7.09 -14.92
C ALA A 69 8.89 5.93 -13.96
N VAL A 70 9.29 6.12 -12.71
CA VAL A 70 9.01 5.21 -11.60
C VAL A 70 7.97 5.84 -10.68
N ILE A 71 6.98 5.06 -10.27
CA ILE A 71 5.98 5.45 -9.27
C ILE A 71 6.22 4.72 -7.95
N ILE A 72 6.29 5.44 -6.84
CA ILE A 72 6.32 4.84 -5.52
C ILE A 72 4.92 4.80 -4.90
N GLY A 73 4.60 3.72 -4.23
CA GLY A 73 3.33 3.52 -3.56
C GLY A 73 3.34 4.08 -2.14
N GLY A 74 2.38 4.92 -1.81
CA GLY A 74 2.27 5.51 -0.48
C GLY A 74 3.06 6.81 -0.31
N ASN A 75 2.93 7.42 0.87
CA ASN A 75 3.69 8.62 1.23
C ASN A 75 4.99 8.27 1.97
N MET A 76 5.82 9.28 2.28
CA MET A 76 7.15 9.12 2.84
C MET A 76 7.17 8.70 4.32
N VAL A 77 6.04 8.71 5.03
CA VAL A 77 6.03 8.33 6.46
C VAL A 77 6.42 6.86 6.65
N SER A 78 7.07 6.56 7.76
CA SER A 78 7.75 5.28 8.01
C SER A 78 6.86 4.04 7.81
N TRP A 79 5.61 4.09 8.26
CA TRP A 79 4.70 2.93 8.13
C TRP A 79 4.14 2.70 6.72
N TYR A 80 4.33 3.63 5.79
CA TYR A 80 4.06 3.43 4.36
C TYR A 80 5.31 3.06 3.56
N GLY A 81 6.50 3.16 4.15
CA GLY A 81 7.76 2.80 3.50
C GLY A 81 8.11 3.63 2.27
N GLY A 82 7.61 4.86 2.21
CA GLY A 82 7.85 5.74 1.06
C GLY A 82 9.31 6.10 0.91
N PHE A 83 10.02 6.37 2.02
CA PHE A 83 11.46 6.66 1.97
C PHE A 83 12.27 5.46 1.47
N ASP A 84 12.00 4.26 1.97
CA ASP A 84 12.68 3.04 1.48
C ASP A 84 12.36 2.79 0.00
N SER A 85 11.12 3.04 -0.41
CA SER A 85 10.71 2.95 -1.82
C SER A 85 11.43 3.98 -2.68
N TYR A 86 11.63 5.20 -2.19
CA TYR A 86 12.39 6.24 -2.86
C TYR A 86 13.86 5.84 -3.06
N MET A 87 14.52 5.33 -2.01
CA MET A 87 15.91 4.87 -2.10
C MET A 87 16.08 3.78 -3.17
N VAL A 88 15.14 2.86 -3.28
CA VAL A 88 15.17 1.84 -4.33
C VAL A 88 14.82 2.43 -5.71
N ALA A 89 13.87 3.36 -5.77
CA ALA A 89 13.48 3.99 -7.02
C ALA A 89 14.63 4.78 -7.70
N GLN A 90 15.54 5.35 -6.91
CA GLN A 90 16.72 6.07 -7.43
C GLN A 90 17.66 5.18 -8.26
N GLU A 91 17.68 3.87 -8.00
CA GLU A 91 18.53 2.94 -8.76
C GLU A 91 18.09 2.77 -10.22
N PHE A 92 16.85 3.12 -10.56
CA PHE A 92 16.34 3.09 -11.95
C PHE A 92 16.84 4.27 -12.81
N LYS A 93 17.33 5.34 -12.19
CA LYS A 93 17.78 6.58 -12.87
C LYS A 93 16.70 7.26 -13.73
N GLU A 94 15.45 7.01 -13.42
CA GLU A 94 14.26 7.56 -14.07
C GLU A 94 13.63 8.63 -13.16
N SER A 95 12.78 9.48 -13.70
CA SER A 95 12.00 10.43 -12.90
C SER A 95 11.12 9.69 -11.88
N ILE A 96 11.16 10.13 -10.64
CA ILE A 96 10.40 9.50 -9.55
C ILE A 96 9.15 10.30 -9.25
N TYR A 97 8.03 9.60 -9.12
CA TYR A 97 6.73 10.16 -8.76
C TYR A 97 6.16 9.51 -7.51
N ALA A 98 5.39 10.28 -6.74
CA ALA A 98 4.69 9.81 -5.56
C ALA A 98 3.26 10.39 -5.48
N PRO A 99 2.29 9.64 -4.89
CA PRO A 99 0.97 10.19 -4.62
C PRO A 99 1.04 11.21 -3.48
N SER A 100 0.25 12.27 -3.54
CA SER A 100 0.02 13.16 -2.42
C SER A 100 -1.10 12.61 -1.54
N MET A 101 -0.77 12.21 -0.30
CA MET A 101 -1.70 11.61 0.65
C MET A 101 -1.87 12.46 1.93
N GLY A 102 -1.54 13.76 1.84
CA GLY A 102 -1.72 14.71 2.93
C GLY A 102 -0.78 14.53 4.12
N ARG A 103 0.24 13.68 4.01
CA ARG A 103 1.28 13.48 5.04
C ARG A 103 2.65 13.57 4.40
N LYS A 104 3.51 14.37 5.01
CA LYS A 104 4.89 14.56 4.59
C LYS A 104 5.83 14.25 5.75
N ILE A 105 7.07 13.89 5.45
CA ILE A 105 8.18 13.87 6.40
C ILE A 105 8.92 15.20 6.36
N ASP A 106 9.72 15.45 7.40
CA ASP A 106 10.61 16.61 7.42
C ASP A 106 11.58 16.55 6.23
N ARG A 107 11.82 17.69 5.60
CA ARG A 107 12.69 17.84 4.44
C ARG A 107 12.29 17.06 3.17
N GLU A 108 11.05 16.58 3.07
CA GLU A 108 10.56 15.88 1.88
C GLU A 108 10.63 16.76 0.61
N ASP A 109 10.45 18.07 0.78
CA ASP A 109 10.53 19.02 -0.33
C ASP A 109 11.99 19.22 -0.89
N GLU A 110 13.01 18.67 -0.23
CA GLU A 110 14.38 18.63 -0.70
C GLU A 110 14.70 17.35 -1.51
N MET A 111 13.79 16.40 -1.55
CA MET A 111 13.94 15.15 -2.30
C MET A 111 13.56 15.37 -3.78
N ASP A 112 14.27 14.69 -4.67
CA ASP A 112 13.96 14.72 -6.11
C ASP A 112 12.78 13.81 -6.45
N ILE A 113 11.58 14.28 -6.07
CA ILE A 113 10.31 13.56 -6.25
C ILE A 113 9.26 14.50 -6.83
N ASN A 114 8.58 14.03 -7.85
CA ASN A 114 7.40 14.69 -8.40
C ASN A 114 6.15 14.22 -7.66
N HIS A 115 5.49 15.10 -6.92
CA HIS A 115 4.26 14.77 -6.22
C HIS A 115 3.03 15.02 -7.09
N PHE A 116 2.16 13.99 -7.20
CA PHE A 116 0.83 14.18 -7.74
C PHE A 116 -0.06 14.95 -6.77
N PRO A 117 -1.01 15.75 -7.25
CA PRO A 117 -2.08 16.26 -6.41
C PRO A 117 -2.93 15.10 -5.87
N TYR A 118 -3.77 15.38 -4.87
CA TYR A 118 -4.77 14.40 -4.44
C TYR A 118 -5.69 14.04 -5.61
N MET A 119 -5.87 12.75 -5.84
CA MET A 119 -6.66 12.20 -6.93
C MET A 119 -7.74 11.26 -6.39
N SER A 120 -8.88 11.21 -7.06
CA SER A 120 -9.83 10.12 -6.87
C SER A 120 -9.19 8.79 -7.32
N TRP A 121 -9.76 7.66 -6.87
CA TRP A 121 -9.21 6.36 -7.25
C TRP A 121 -9.19 6.12 -8.77
N VAL A 122 -10.19 6.57 -9.49
CA VAL A 122 -10.26 6.43 -10.96
C VAL A 122 -9.17 7.26 -11.64
N GLU A 123 -8.98 8.52 -11.21
CA GLU A 123 -7.90 9.37 -11.73
C GLU A 123 -6.53 8.77 -11.43
N TRP A 124 -6.34 8.24 -10.23
CA TRP A 124 -5.11 7.55 -9.85
C TRP A 124 -4.82 6.35 -10.76
N ILE A 125 -5.80 5.47 -11.00
CA ILE A 125 -5.63 4.33 -11.88
C ILE A 125 -5.28 4.78 -13.30
N ASN A 126 -5.92 5.83 -13.81
CA ASN A 126 -5.58 6.40 -15.12
C ASN A 126 -4.14 6.93 -15.15
N ALA A 127 -3.72 7.65 -14.12
CA ALA A 127 -2.37 8.20 -14.04
C ALA A 127 -1.30 7.11 -14.00
N LEU A 128 -1.59 5.96 -13.38
CA LEU A 128 -0.63 4.85 -13.30
C LEU A 128 -0.25 4.28 -14.67
N SER A 129 -1.12 4.33 -15.67
CA SER A 129 -0.87 3.73 -16.99
C SER A 129 0.40 4.23 -17.68
N GLN A 130 0.91 5.40 -17.30
CA GLN A 130 2.09 6.04 -17.89
C GLN A 130 3.44 5.62 -17.26
N PHE A 131 3.44 4.83 -16.17
CA PHE A 131 4.66 4.46 -15.48
C PHE A 131 5.26 3.15 -15.99
N LYS A 132 6.58 3.09 -15.94
CA LYS A 132 7.37 1.93 -16.35
C LYS A 132 7.49 0.90 -15.23
N TYR A 133 7.75 1.36 -14.02
CA TYR A 133 7.95 0.55 -12.82
C TYR A 133 7.20 1.11 -11.61
N GLY A 134 6.79 0.22 -10.71
CA GLY A 134 6.27 0.56 -9.40
C GLY A 134 7.21 0.08 -8.28
N VAL A 135 7.32 0.85 -7.20
CA VAL A 135 8.06 0.45 -5.99
C VAL A 135 7.22 0.72 -4.76
N HIS A 136 7.01 -0.30 -3.92
CA HIS A 136 6.24 -0.17 -2.70
C HIS A 136 6.79 -1.05 -1.57
N LEU A 137 7.76 -0.51 -0.84
CA LEU A 137 8.40 -1.19 0.29
C LEU A 137 7.67 -0.86 1.60
N MET A 138 6.40 -1.22 1.67
CA MET A 138 5.58 -0.97 2.85
C MET A 138 5.83 -2.01 3.94
N PRO A 139 6.38 -1.63 5.11
CA PRO A 139 6.73 -2.57 6.18
C PRO A 139 5.49 -3.13 6.89
N THR A 140 4.39 -2.39 6.86
CA THR A 140 3.12 -2.82 7.45
C THR A 140 2.30 -3.57 6.42
N HIS A 141 2.21 -4.87 6.50
CA HIS A 141 1.48 -5.74 5.57
C HIS A 141 0.01 -5.31 5.37
N ALA A 142 -0.21 -4.17 4.75
CA ALA A 142 -1.53 -3.62 4.48
C ALA A 142 -2.23 -4.31 3.31
N ALA A 143 -3.31 -3.73 2.85
CA ALA A 143 -4.18 -4.31 1.82
C ALA A 143 -3.51 -4.58 0.46
N GLY A 144 -2.34 -4.00 0.18
CA GLY A 144 -1.61 -4.22 -1.08
C GLY A 144 -2.29 -3.60 -2.31
N THR A 145 -3.10 -2.56 -2.12
CA THR A 145 -3.86 -1.91 -3.20
C THR A 145 -2.95 -1.39 -4.31
N PHE A 146 -1.81 -0.79 -3.97
CA PHE A 146 -0.86 -0.29 -4.96
C PHE A 146 -0.33 -1.41 -5.87
N THR A 147 0.04 -2.54 -5.28
CA THR A 147 0.52 -3.72 -6.03
C THR A 147 -0.54 -4.23 -7.00
N LEU A 148 -1.82 -4.30 -6.57
CA LEU A 148 -2.94 -4.67 -7.46
C LEU A 148 -3.13 -3.67 -8.60
N ASN A 149 -3.00 -2.37 -8.31
CA ASN A 149 -3.12 -1.33 -9.33
C ASN A 149 -2.01 -1.44 -10.39
N CYS A 150 -0.77 -1.72 -9.95
CA CYS A 150 0.34 -2.00 -10.86
C CYS A 150 0.07 -3.25 -11.69
N ALA A 151 -0.40 -4.34 -11.07
CA ALA A 151 -0.72 -5.58 -11.78
C ALA A 151 -1.82 -5.40 -12.81
N PHE A 152 -2.85 -4.59 -12.53
CA PHE A 152 -3.92 -4.26 -13.47
C PHE A 152 -3.37 -3.65 -14.77
N HIS A 153 -2.37 -2.79 -14.68
CA HIS A 153 -1.71 -2.17 -15.84
C HIS A 153 -0.55 -3.01 -16.41
N GLY A 154 -0.21 -4.15 -15.82
CA GLY A 154 0.97 -4.92 -16.20
C GLY A 154 2.29 -4.18 -15.89
N ILE A 155 2.30 -3.27 -14.91
CA ILE A 155 3.49 -2.54 -14.46
C ILE A 155 4.25 -3.42 -13.48
N PRO A 156 5.51 -3.81 -13.73
CA PRO A 156 6.32 -4.53 -12.77
C PRO A 156 6.44 -3.72 -11.46
N CYS A 157 6.19 -4.37 -10.32
CA CYS A 157 6.19 -3.72 -9.02
C CYS A 157 7.13 -4.43 -8.05
N ILE A 158 8.10 -3.69 -7.53
CA ILE A 158 8.98 -4.16 -6.45
C ILE A 158 8.26 -3.97 -5.12
N GLY A 159 8.21 -5.01 -4.31
CA GLY A 159 7.62 -4.99 -2.98
C GLY A 159 8.29 -5.98 -2.04
N TYR A 160 7.89 -5.97 -0.77
CA TYR A 160 8.41 -6.92 0.20
C TYR A 160 7.90 -8.34 -0.07
N LYS A 161 8.80 -9.31 0.04
CA LYS A 161 8.45 -10.73 0.08
C LYS A 161 7.59 -11.04 1.31
N GLY A 162 6.61 -11.90 1.14
CA GLY A 162 5.70 -12.32 2.21
C GLY A 162 4.47 -11.42 2.39
N LEU A 163 4.28 -10.44 1.54
CA LEU A 163 3.00 -9.74 1.40
C LEU A 163 2.12 -10.52 0.42
N ASP A 164 1.02 -11.07 0.88
CA ASP A 164 0.14 -11.96 0.11
C ASP A 164 -0.20 -11.43 -1.29
N THR A 165 -0.53 -10.13 -1.39
CA THR A 165 -0.88 -9.48 -2.66
C THR A 165 0.34 -9.34 -3.57
N GLN A 166 1.51 -9.05 -3.02
CA GLN A 166 2.76 -8.94 -3.78
C GLN A 166 3.14 -10.29 -4.39
N GLU A 167 3.12 -11.35 -3.59
CA GLU A 167 3.47 -12.70 -4.05
C GLU A 167 2.45 -13.27 -5.06
N LEU A 168 1.19 -12.85 -4.98
CA LEU A 168 0.16 -13.25 -5.93
C LEU A 168 0.33 -12.58 -7.29
N CYS A 169 0.66 -11.30 -7.30
CA CYS A 169 0.75 -10.49 -8.52
C CYS A 169 2.14 -10.55 -9.18
N PHE A 170 3.18 -10.68 -8.36
CA PHE A 170 4.59 -10.66 -8.79
C PHE A 170 5.37 -11.73 -8.00
N PRO A 171 5.22 -13.02 -8.38
CA PRO A 171 5.84 -14.15 -7.68
C PRO A 171 7.37 -14.17 -7.74
#